data_1486c92835b1df70f5a36e8572127908
#
_entry.id   1486c92835b1df70f5a36e8572127908
#
_cell.length_a   1.000
_cell.length_b   1.000
_cell.length_c   1.000
_cell.angle_alpha   90.00
_cell.angle_beta   90.00
_cell.angle_gamma   90.00
#
_symmetry.space_group_name_H-M   'P 1'
#
loop_
_entity.id
_entity.type
_entity.pdbx_description
1 polymer ?
#
loop_
_entity_poly.entity_id
_entity_poly.type
_entity_poly.pdbx_seq_one_letter_code
_entity_poly.pdbx_strand_id
1 'polypeptide(L)'
;MSAAEWIEGAGGGGKGGGGSQRTPQEAPNTLRSTSKARIIDALGEGEIVGLANGLKSVYLDDTPLQDENGAFNFQGVTVHTRTGEPDQTHIPGFPAVETANDVSTEVTQGAPIVRTVGNLDADAVRVTVQLPALNEQNTSNGDLVGASVEVAIDVRPMGGTWAERKRDTIAGKTTSPYQRTYRIELTGSGPWDVR
;
A
#
# COMPACT_ATOMS: atom_id res chain seq x y z
N MET A 1 -46.36 69.12 29.29
CA MET A 1 -46.45 67.89 30.08
C MET A 1 -46.94 66.82 29.05
N SER A 2 -46.06 65.97 28.56
CA SER A 2 -46.39 64.90 27.62
C SER A 2 -46.24 63.57 28.35
N ALA A 3 -47.28 62.76 28.32
CA ALA A 3 -47.33 61.44 28.92
C ALA A 3 -46.57 60.47 28.03
N ALA A 4 -45.66 59.72 28.65
CA ALA A 4 -44.98 58.62 28.02
C ALA A 4 -45.91 57.40 27.96
N GLU A 5 -46.19 56.94 26.77
CA GLU A 5 -46.99 55.78 26.46
C GLU A 5 -46.07 54.53 26.54
N TRP A 6 -46.37 53.59 27.40
CA TRP A 6 -45.68 52.34 27.53
C TRP A 6 -46.28 51.35 26.56
N ILE A 7 -45.42 50.81 25.61
CA ILE A 7 -45.82 49.73 24.72
C ILE A 7 -45.50 48.42 25.44
N GLU A 8 -46.51 47.68 25.89
CA GLU A 8 -46.37 46.28 26.31
C GLU A 8 -46.20 45.38 25.09
N GLY A 9 -44.99 44.87 24.94
CA GLY A 9 -44.69 43.81 23.97
C GLY A 9 -45.25 42.47 24.41
N ALA A 10 -46.19 41.92 23.66
CA ALA A 10 -46.70 40.59 23.85
C ALA A 10 -45.56 39.57 23.61
N GLY A 11 -45.15 38.88 24.67
CA GLY A 11 -44.20 37.79 24.63
C GLY A 11 -44.77 36.58 23.95
N GLY A 12 -44.51 36.41 22.67
CA GLY A 12 -44.72 35.16 21.94
C GLY A 12 -43.67 34.13 22.35
N GLY A 13 -44.03 33.16 23.21
CA GLY A 13 -43.20 32.01 23.54
C GLY A 13 -43.04 31.08 22.33
N GLY A 14 -42.07 31.35 21.50
CA GLY A 14 -41.59 30.39 20.50
C GLY A 14 -40.75 29.33 21.18
N LYS A 15 -41.31 28.14 21.43
CA LYS A 15 -40.53 26.92 21.69
C LYS A 15 -39.77 26.58 20.45
N GLY A 16 -38.64 27.20 20.19
CA GLY A 16 -37.64 26.77 19.27
C GLY A 16 -37.02 25.49 19.82
N GLY A 17 -37.40 24.33 19.28
CA GLY A 17 -36.68 23.10 19.46
C GLY A 17 -35.30 23.28 18.83
N GLY A 18 -34.32 23.69 19.65
CA GLY A 18 -32.91 23.67 19.25
C GLY A 18 -32.45 22.23 19.17
N GLY A 19 -32.69 21.60 18.02
CA GLY A 19 -31.91 20.41 17.64
C GLY A 19 -30.45 20.86 17.64
N SER A 20 -29.65 20.33 18.55
CA SER A 20 -28.21 20.57 18.54
C SER A 20 -27.70 20.14 17.15
N GLN A 21 -27.25 21.12 16.40
CA GLN A 21 -26.69 20.88 15.06
C GLN A 21 -25.45 20.04 15.27
N ARG A 22 -25.55 18.73 14.92
CA ARG A 22 -24.43 17.78 15.03
C ARG A 22 -23.32 18.25 14.10
N THR A 23 -22.12 18.42 14.65
CA THR A 23 -20.94 18.70 13.85
C THR A 23 -20.51 17.41 13.12
N PRO A 24 -20.28 17.44 11.81
CA PRO A 24 -19.74 16.32 11.09
C PRO A 24 -18.44 15.81 11.74
N GLN A 25 -18.26 14.50 11.77
CA GLN A 25 -17.10 13.86 12.37
C GLN A 25 -16.26 13.19 11.29
N GLU A 26 -14.96 13.24 11.48
CA GLU A 26 -14.00 12.52 10.63
C GLU A 26 -13.58 11.23 11.34
N ALA A 27 -13.79 10.07 10.67
CA ALA A 27 -13.28 8.81 11.15
C ALA A 27 -11.74 8.79 11.09
N PRO A 28 -11.05 8.05 11.96
CA PRO A 28 -9.59 7.96 11.93
C PRO A 28 -9.08 7.31 10.65
N ASN A 29 -7.89 7.70 10.21
CA ASN A 29 -7.21 7.05 9.09
C ASN A 29 -6.80 5.62 9.47
N THR A 30 -7.24 4.65 8.68
CA THR A 30 -6.99 3.21 8.88
C THR A 30 -6.03 2.64 7.84
N LEU A 31 -5.90 3.28 6.67
CA LEU A 31 -4.91 2.89 5.66
C LEU A 31 -3.56 3.51 6.00
N ARG A 32 -2.58 2.65 6.17
CA ARG A 32 -1.18 3.03 6.44
C ARG A 32 -0.28 2.32 5.45
N SER A 33 0.59 3.06 4.81
CA SER A 33 1.65 2.47 3.97
C SER A 33 2.68 1.80 4.88
N THR A 34 3.08 0.58 4.49
CA THR A 34 4.15 -0.15 5.19
C THR A 34 5.42 -0.03 4.36
N SER A 35 6.47 0.51 4.95
CA SER A 35 7.79 0.54 4.33
C SER A 35 8.53 -0.77 4.61
N LYS A 36 9.13 -1.36 3.57
CA LYS A 36 9.99 -2.54 3.69
C LYS A 36 11.40 -2.16 3.22
N ALA A 37 12.35 -2.26 4.11
CA ALA A 37 13.77 -2.20 3.75
C ALA A 37 14.25 -3.61 3.37
N ARG A 38 15.06 -3.70 2.32
CA ARG A 38 15.77 -4.92 1.95
C ARG A 38 17.25 -4.59 1.89
N ILE A 39 18.03 -5.37 2.59
CA ILE A 39 19.48 -5.20 2.69
C ILE A 39 20.11 -6.51 2.25
N ILE A 40 21.14 -6.43 1.43
CA ILE A 40 21.97 -7.56 1.04
C ILE A 40 23.42 -7.20 1.37
N ASP A 41 24.09 -8.09 2.09
CA ASP A 41 25.49 -7.94 2.45
C ASP A 41 26.29 -9.13 1.93
N ALA A 42 27.44 -8.84 1.30
CA ALA A 42 28.41 -9.84 0.92
C ALA A 42 29.41 -9.99 2.09
N LEU A 43 29.39 -11.14 2.75
CA LEU A 43 30.21 -11.40 3.95
C LEU A 43 31.63 -11.83 3.62
N GLY A 44 31.89 -12.29 2.41
CA GLY A 44 33.22 -12.75 1.99
C GLY A 44 33.26 -13.15 0.52
N GLU A 45 34.47 -13.40 0.01
CA GLU A 45 34.71 -13.98 -1.31
C GLU A 45 34.81 -15.51 -1.18
N GLY A 46 34.03 -16.24 -1.97
CA GLY A 46 34.00 -17.69 -1.96
C GLY A 46 33.10 -18.29 -0.88
N GLU A 47 33.21 -19.60 -0.75
CA GLU A 47 32.37 -20.39 0.14
C GLU A 47 32.73 -20.20 1.61
N ILE A 48 31.70 -20.01 2.45
CA ILE A 48 31.80 -19.94 3.91
C ILE A 48 30.96 -21.05 4.54
N VAL A 49 31.33 -21.47 5.76
CA VAL A 49 30.59 -22.49 6.51
C VAL A 49 29.21 -21.97 6.97
N GLY A 50 29.04 -20.66 7.03
CA GLY A 50 27.82 -19.98 7.49
C GLY A 50 28.08 -19.03 8.67
N LEU A 51 27.02 -18.60 9.33
CA LEU A 51 27.10 -17.73 10.49
C LEU A 51 27.46 -18.55 11.77
N ALA A 52 28.45 -18.10 12.53
CA ALA A 52 29.00 -18.82 13.70
C ALA A 52 27.93 -19.22 14.74
N ASN A 53 26.96 -18.31 15.00
CA ASN A 53 25.85 -18.56 15.92
C ASN A 53 24.49 -18.41 15.22
N GLY A 54 24.43 -18.68 13.89
CA GLY A 54 23.22 -18.46 13.11
C GLY A 54 22.75 -17.00 13.18
N LEU A 55 21.44 -16.77 13.25
CA LEU A 55 20.88 -15.41 13.26
C LEU A 55 21.19 -14.60 14.53
N LYS A 56 21.74 -15.21 15.57
CA LYS A 56 22.26 -14.49 16.75
C LYS A 56 23.53 -13.70 16.45
N SER A 57 24.20 -14.01 15.32
CA SER A 57 25.38 -13.28 14.84
C SER A 57 25.03 -12.09 13.94
N VAL A 58 23.76 -11.86 13.66
CA VAL A 58 23.27 -10.73 12.85
C VAL A 58 22.69 -9.70 13.78
N TYR A 59 23.13 -8.44 13.63
CA TYR A 59 22.72 -7.34 14.49
C TYR A 59 22.06 -6.23 13.67
N LEU A 60 21.05 -5.60 14.26
CA LEU A 60 20.51 -4.32 13.84
C LEU A 60 20.69 -3.34 15.01
N ASP A 61 21.49 -2.29 14.82
CA ASP A 61 21.83 -1.30 15.86
C ASP A 61 22.24 -1.97 17.19
N ASP A 62 23.30 -2.77 17.16
CA ASP A 62 23.85 -3.49 18.33
C ASP A 62 22.91 -4.51 19.00
N THR A 63 21.69 -4.68 18.47
CA THR A 63 20.75 -5.67 18.96
C THR A 63 20.76 -6.91 18.05
N PRO A 64 21.02 -8.11 18.54
CA PRO A 64 21.01 -9.33 17.74
C PRO A 64 19.59 -9.60 17.20
N LEU A 65 19.49 -10.21 16.01
CA LEU A 65 18.18 -10.58 15.45
C LEU A 65 17.43 -11.58 16.29
N GLN A 66 18.15 -12.49 16.95
CA GLN A 66 17.58 -13.47 17.86
C GLN A 66 18.27 -13.40 19.24
N ASP A 67 17.48 -13.59 20.27
CA ASP A 67 17.96 -13.75 21.64
C ASP A 67 18.66 -15.12 21.86
N GLU A 68 19.12 -15.36 23.05
CA GLU A 68 19.80 -16.63 23.44
C GLU A 68 18.89 -17.85 23.26
N ASN A 69 17.58 -17.69 23.36
CA ASN A 69 16.57 -18.75 23.21
C ASN A 69 16.11 -18.94 21.76
N GLY A 70 16.57 -18.10 20.81
CA GLY A 70 16.20 -18.13 19.40
C GLY A 70 14.93 -17.37 19.07
N ALA A 71 14.33 -16.62 20.01
CA ALA A 71 13.22 -15.73 19.71
C ALA A 71 13.70 -14.47 18.98
N PHE A 72 12.91 -13.99 18.02
CA PHE A 72 13.24 -12.77 17.29
C PHE A 72 13.02 -11.52 18.15
N ASN A 73 14.03 -10.65 18.22
CA ASN A 73 13.96 -9.36 18.89
C ASN A 73 13.20 -8.31 18.05
N PHE A 74 12.99 -8.57 16.76
CA PHE A 74 12.31 -7.68 15.83
C PHE A 74 11.13 -8.38 15.16
N GLN A 75 10.04 -7.65 14.90
CA GLN A 75 8.89 -8.18 14.19
C GLN A 75 9.01 -7.92 12.69
N GLY A 76 8.48 -8.85 11.88
CA GLY A 76 8.41 -8.70 10.42
C GLY A 76 9.76 -8.82 9.70
N VAL A 77 10.77 -9.37 10.36
CA VAL A 77 12.09 -9.65 9.76
C VAL A 77 12.06 -11.01 9.06
N THR A 78 12.61 -11.05 7.85
CA THR A 78 12.90 -12.28 7.11
C THR A 78 14.36 -12.27 6.72
N VAL A 79 15.09 -13.34 6.97
CA VAL A 79 16.52 -13.45 6.65
C VAL A 79 16.72 -14.63 5.70
N HIS A 80 17.49 -14.40 4.66
CA HIS A 80 17.95 -15.41 3.72
C HIS A 80 19.46 -15.41 3.73
N THR A 81 20.08 -16.57 3.88
CA THR A 81 21.53 -16.72 3.83
C THR A 81 21.93 -17.61 2.66
N ARG A 82 23.10 -17.37 2.12
CA ARG A 82 23.78 -18.20 1.12
C ARG A 82 25.22 -18.38 1.54
N THR A 83 25.75 -19.56 1.29
CA THR A 83 27.11 -19.94 1.71
C THR A 83 28.16 -19.61 0.67
N GLY A 84 27.77 -19.26 -0.56
CA GLY A 84 28.69 -18.95 -1.64
C GLY A 84 28.98 -20.15 -2.57
N GLU A 85 28.15 -21.20 -2.51
CA GLU A 85 28.27 -22.35 -3.41
C GLU A 85 28.04 -21.94 -4.87
N PRO A 86 28.76 -22.54 -5.84
CA PRO A 86 28.68 -22.12 -7.25
C PRO A 86 27.29 -22.19 -7.88
N ASP A 87 26.45 -23.13 -7.46
CA ASP A 87 25.12 -23.42 -7.98
C ASP A 87 23.99 -23.01 -7.02
N GLN A 88 24.29 -22.20 -6.02
CA GLN A 88 23.28 -21.71 -5.08
C GLN A 88 22.20 -20.87 -5.74
N THR A 89 20.96 -21.02 -5.28
CA THR A 89 19.84 -20.20 -5.76
C THR A 89 19.99 -18.73 -5.32
N HIS A 90 19.53 -17.79 -6.16
CA HIS A 90 19.52 -16.38 -5.82
C HIS A 90 18.67 -16.09 -4.58
N ILE A 91 18.97 -14.99 -3.87
CA ILE A 91 18.18 -14.54 -2.72
C ILE A 91 16.89 -13.89 -3.24
N PRO A 92 15.69 -14.33 -2.80
CA PRO A 92 14.42 -13.77 -3.23
C PRO A 92 14.29 -12.28 -2.90
N GLY A 93 13.69 -11.52 -3.81
CA GLY A 93 13.39 -10.10 -3.59
C GLY A 93 14.47 -9.11 -3.98
N PHE A 94 15.59 -9.59 -4.49
CA PHE A 94 16.65 -8.77 -5.10
C PHE A 94 16.69 -9.07 -6.60
N PRO A 95 16.01 -8.28 -7.46
CA PRO A 95 16.09 -8.44 -8.90
C PRO A 95 17.49 -8.08 -9.38
N ALA A 96 18.00 -8.81 -10.35
CA ALA A 96 19.29 -8.51 -10.98
C ALA A 96 19.25 -7.18 -11.73
N VAL A 97 18.11 -6.90 -12.39
CA VAL A 97 17.84 -5.67 -13.12
C VAL A 97 16.37 -5.28 -12.91
N GLU A 98 16.12 -4.02 -12.60
CA GLU A 98 14.78 -3.46 -12.54
C GLU A 98 14.75 -2.16 -13.34
N THR A 99 13.83 -2.05 -14.29
CA THR A 99 13.60 -0.83 -15.07
C THR A 99 12.27 -0.23 -14.64
N ALA A 100 12.29 0.99 -14.09
CA ALA A 100 11.09 1.71 -13.72
C ALA A 100 10.52 2.47 -14.92
N ASN A 101 9.21 2.35 -15.12
CA ASN A 101 8.46 3.13 -16.10
C ASN A 101 7.35 3.88 -15.39
N ASP A 102 7.39 5.19 -15.44
CA ASP A 102 6.35 6.03 -14.88
C ASP A 102 5.14 6.03 -15.83
N VAL A 103 3.98 5.69 -15.29
CA VAL A 103 2.70 5.69 -16.03
C VAL A 103 1.95 6.98 -15.82
N SER A 104 1.98 7.55 -14.62
CA SER A 104 1.39 8.85 -14.20
C SER A 104 0.03 9.15 -14.82
N THR A 105 -0.84 8.15 -14.90
CA THR A 105 -2.14 8.26 -15.55
C THR A 105 -3.22 7.73 -14.60
N GLU A 106 -4.32 8.47 -14.51
CA GLU A 106 -5.49 8.00 -13.77
C GLU A 106 -6.11 6.77 -14.45
N VAL A 107 -6.35 5.74 -13.64
CA VAL A 107 -6.97 4.48 -14.07
C VAL A 107 -8.39 4.43 -13.57
N THR A 108 -9.35 4.19 -14.45
CA THR A 108 -10.74 3.96 -14.11
C THR A 108 -11.24 2.66 -14.71
N GLN A 109 -12.34 2.12 -14.18
CA GLN A 109 -12.92 0.88 -14.71
C GLN A 109 -13.28 0.99 -16.20
N GLY A 110 -13.75 2.16 -16.65
CA GLY A 110 -14.12 2.40 -18.05
C GLY A 110 -12.93 2.71 -18.97
N ALA A 111 -11.74 2.99 -18.41
CA ALA A 111 -10.54 3.36 -19.15
C ALA A 111 -9.31 2.65 -18.59
N PRO A 112 -9.17 1.34 -18.80
CA PRO A 112 -8.00 0.60 -18.36
C PRO A 112 -6.75 1.05 -19.13
N ILE A 113 -5.63 1.12 -18.44
CA ILE A 113 -4.34 1.49 -19.03
C ILE A 113 -3.58 0.24 -19.41
N VAL A 114 -3.13 0.16 -20.65
CA VAL A 114 -2.29 -0.93 -21.15
C VAL A 114 -0.85 -0.44 -21.30
N ARG A 115 0.09 -1.24 -20.79
CA ARG A 115 1.54 -1.04 -21.00
C ARG A 115 2.19 -2.36 -21.43
N THR A 116 3.08 -2.26 -22.38
CA THR A 116 3.81 -3.43 -22.90
C THR A 116 5.16 -3.55 -22.21
N VAL A 117 5.43 -4.73 -21.69
CA VAL A 117 6.74 -5.16 -21.18
C VAL A 117 7.48 -5.79 -22.36
N GLY A 118 8.41 -5.03 -22.95
CA GLY A 118 9.14 -5.43 -24.15
C GLY A 118 10.38 -6.27 -23.87
N ASN A 119 10.87 -6.31 -22.62
CA ASN A 119 11.99 -7.16 -22.27
C ASN A 119 11.54 -8.62 -22.22
N LEU A 120 12.07 -9.44 -23.13
CA LEU A 120 11.69 -10.86 -23.29
C LEU A 120 12.21 -11.73 -22.14
N ASP A 121 13.23 -11.25 -21.41
CA ASP A 121 13.85 -11.95 -20.28
C ASP A 121 13.22 -11.52 -18.94
N ALA A 122 12.17 -10.69 -18.98
CA ALA A 122 11.48 -10.28 -17.77
C ALA A 122 10.70 -11.46 -17.17
N ASP A 123 10.93 -11.76 -15.91
CA ASP A 123 10.23 -12.80 -15.14
C ASP A 123 9.06 -12.24 -14.31
N ALA A 124 9.06 -10.94 -14.03
CA ALA A 124 7.97 -10.30 -13.30
C ALA A 124 7.82 -8.82 -13.66
N VAL A 125 6.64 -8.29 -13.37
CA VAL A 125 6.36 -6.85 -13.38
C VAL A 125 5.87 -6.39 -12.00
N ARG A 126 6.30 -5.20 -11.60
CA ARG A 126 5.81 -4.58 -10.37
C ARG A 126 4.89 -3.42 -10.73
N VAL A 127 3.63 -3.51 -10.31
CA VAL A 127 2.61 -2.49 -10.54
C VAL A 127 2.35 -1.75 -9.24
N THR A 128 2.58 -0.45 -9.21
CA THR A 128 2.27 0.40 -8.06
C THR A 128 1.06 1.26 -8.38
N VAL A 129 0.03 1.13 -7.56
CA VAL A 129 -1.18 1.94 -7.62
C VAL A 129 -1.13 2.96 -6.49
N GLN A 130 -1.40 4.22 -6.82
CA GLN A 130 -1.50 5.30 -5.84
C GLN A 130 -2.94 5.80 -5.79
N LEU A 131 -3.46 5.89 -4.57
CA LEU A 131 -4.72 6.57 -4.26
C LEU A 131 -4.36 7.92 -3.62
N PRO A 132 -4.77 9.06 -4.20
CA PRO A 132 -4.53 10.38 -3.59
C PRO A 132 -5.19 10.51 -2.21
N ALA A 133 -6.38 9.94 -2.07
CA ALA A 133 -7.13 9.76 -0.84
C ALA A 133 -8.11 8.61 -1.03
N LEU A 134 -8.61 8.03 0.04
CA LEU A 134 -9.71 7.06 0.03
C LEU A 134 -10.65 7.36 1.19
N ASN A 135 -11.75 8.01 0.91
CA ASN A 135 -12.79 8.37 1.86
C ASN A 135 -14.10 8.68 1.14
N GLU A 136 -15.18 8.65 1.88
CA GLU A 136 -16.52 8.99 1.41
C GLU A 136 -17.18 9.92 2.42
N GLN A 137 -17.92 10.92 1.92
CA GLN A 137 -18.72 11.77 2.76
C GLN A 137 -20.14 11.20 2.89
N ASN A 138 -20.56 10.93 4.11
CA ASN A 138 -21.94 10.54 4.39
C ASN A 138 -22.86 11.74 4.15
N THR A 139 -23.68 11.65 3.10
CA THR A 139 -24.57 12.73 2.68
C THR A 139 -25.67 13.07 3.68
N SER A 140 -25.98 12.15 4.62
CA SER A 140 -27.05 12.36 5.59
C SER A 140 -26.60 13.19 6.80
N ASN A 141 -25.33 13.13 7.18
CA ASN A 141 -24.81 13.75 8.39
C ASN A 141 -23.50 14.51 8.20
N GLY A 142 -22.91 14.43 7.01
CA GLY A 142 -21.66 15.10 6.66
C GLY A 142 -20.39 14.41 7.16
N ASP A 143 -20.49 13.28 7.85
CA ASP A 143 -19.32 12.56 8.36
C ASP A 143 -18.41 12.09 7.23
N LEU A 144 -17.09 12.14 7.44
CA LEU A 144 -16.09 11.59 6.53
C LEU A 144 -15.68 10.20 7.01
N VAL A 145 -16.04 9.19 6.22
CA VAL A 145 -15.85 7.77 6.54
C VAL A 145 -14.91 7.09 5.56
N GLY A 146 -14.53 5.84 5.85
CA GLY A 146 -13.77 5.02 4.92
C GLY A 146 -14.59 4.61 3.70
N ALA A 147 -13.86 4.35 2.61
CA ALA A 147 -14.41 3.84 1.35
C ALA A 147 -13.64 2.59 0.90
N SER A 148 -14.03 2.02 -0.23
CA SER A 148 -13.31 0.91 -0.84
C SER A 148 -13.20 1.10 -2.35
N VAL A 149 -12.08 0.61 -2.91
CA VAL A 149 -11.85 0.55 -4.35
C VAL A 149 -11.30 -0.82 -4.71
N GLU A 150 -11.80 -1.40 -5.78
CA GLU A 150 -11.28 -2.64 -6.35
C GLU A 150 -10.25 -2.32 -7.43
N VAL A 151 -9.13 -3.05 -7.40
CA VAL A 151 -8.07 -3.00 -8.40
C VAL A 151 -7.91 -4.38 -9.00
N ALA A 152 -7.88 -4.46 -10.34
CA ALA A 152 -7.58 -5.68 -11.06
C ALA A 152 -6.37 -5.46 -11.97
N ILE A 153 -5.50 -6.45 -12.07
CA ILE A 153 -4.33 -6.45 -12.94
C ILE A 153 -4.39 -7.70 -13.81
N ASP A 154 -4.47 -7.48 -15.10
CA ASP A 154 -4.49 -8.52 -16.10
C ASP A 154 -3.18 -8.50 -16.89
N VAL A 155 -2.75 -9.68 -17.30
CA VAL A 155 -1.58 -9.87 -18.17
C VAL A 155 -1.92 -10.79 -19.33
N ARG A 156 -1.32 -10.53 -20.48
CA ARG A 156 -1.36 -11.43 -21.64
C ARG A 156 -0.02 -11.43 -22.37
N PRO A 157 0.37 -12.50 -23.06
CA PRO A 157 1.31 -12.39 -24.18
C PRO A 157 0.77 -11.42 -25.23
N MET A 158 1.63 -10.62 -25.86
CA MET A 158 1.19 -9.62 -26.84
C MET A 158 0.31 -10.25 -27.92
N GLY A 159 -0.88 -9.68 -28.13
CA GLY A 159 -1.88 -10.23 -29.06
C GLY A 159 -2.65 -11.45 -28.55
N GLY A 160 -2.34 -11.95 -27.35
CA GLY A 160 -3.04 -13.08 -26.73
C GLY A 160 -4.28 -12.71 -25.95
N THR A 161 -4.81 -13.65 -25.21
CA THR A 161 -5.99 -13.46 -24.35
C THR A 161 -5.59 -12.93 -22.98
N TRP A 162 -6.35 -11.95 -22.47
CA TRP A 162 -6.17 -11.41 -21.14
C TRP A 162 -6.45 -12.46 -20.06
N ALA A 163 -5.55 -12.53 -19.09
CA ALA A 163 -5.72 -13.35 -17.88
C ALA A 163 -5.58 -12.46 -16.65
N GLU A 164 -6.57 -12.49 -15.79
CA GLU A 164 -6.48 -11.82 -14.50
C GLU A 164 -5.40 -12.47 -13.64
N ARG A 165 -4.44 -11.69 -13.19
CA ARG A 165 -3.32 -12.13 -12.34
C ARG A 165 -3.46 -11.68 -10.90
N LYS A 166 -4.14 -10.58 -10.69
CA LYS A 166 -4.38 -10.03 -9.35
C LYS A 166 -5.71 -9.28 -9.33
N ARG A 167 -6.50 -9.56 -8.30
CA ARG A 167 -7.63 -8.74 -7.89
C ARG A 167 -7.47 -8.43 -6.41
N ASP A 168 -7.70 -7.20 -6.02
CA ASP A 168 -7.60 -6.76 -4.62
C ASP A 168 -8.59 -5.64 -4.34
N THR A 169 -9.16 -5.65 -3.14
CA THR A 169 -10.00 -4.57 -2.63
C THR A 169 -9.22 -3.79 -1.59
N ILE A 170 -8.95 -2.54 -1.88
CA ILE A 170 -8.35 -1.61 -0.93
C ILE A 170 -9.50 -0.95 -0.18
N ALA A 171 -9.66 -1.24 1.11
CA ALA A 171 -10.73 -0.71 1.94
C ALA A 171 -10.17 -0.01 3.18
N GLY A 172 -10.76 1.11 3.56
CA GLY A 172 -10.35 1.89 4.71
C GLY A 172 -10.47 3.39 4.47
N LYS A 173 -9.85 4.18 5.32
CA LYS A 173 -9.83 5.63 5.21
C LYS A 173 -8.41 6.16 5.17
N THR A 174 -8.17 7.07 4.24
CA THR A 174 -7.01 7.95 4.24
C THR A 174 -7.34 9.29 3.59
N THR A 175 -6.80 10.35 4.15
CA THR A 175 -6.83 11.70 3.58
C THR A 175 -5.49 12.11 2.97
N SER A 176 -4.53 11.18 2.98
CA SER A 176 -3.18 11.35 2.42
C SER A 176 -2.94 10.31 1.32
N PRO A 177 -1.99 10.55 0.42
CA PRO A 177 -1.64 9.56 -0.60
C PRO A 177 -1.27 8.21 0.00
N TYR A 178 -1.87 7.16 -0.55
CA TYR A 178 -1.62 5.78 -0.18
C TYR A 178 -1.16 5.01 -1.41
N GLN A 179 -0.11 4.22 -1.27
CA GLN A 179 0.42 3.39 -2.34
C GLN A 179 0.33 1.92 -1.98
N ARG A 180 -0.01 1.10 -2.97
CA ARG A 180 0.05 -0.36 -2.88
C ARG A 180 0.72 -0.92 -4.11
N THR A 181 1.69 -1.79 -3.89
CA THR A 181 2.49 -2.41 -4.95
C THR A 181 2.18 -3.90 -5.04
N TYR A 182 2.03 -4.38 -6.26
CA TYR A 182 1.80 -5.77 -6.61
C TYR A 182 2.93 -6.28 -7.49
N ARG A 183 3.54 -7.40 -7.14
CA ARG A 183 4.46 -8.13 -8.00
C ARG A 183 3.68 -9.22 -8.71
N ILE A 184 3.74 -9.23 -10.03
CA ILE A 184 3.04 -10.14 -10.93
C ILE A 184 4.10 -10.92 -11.70
N GLU A 185 4.11 -12.23 -11.54
CA GLU A 185 4.98 -13.12 -12.31
C GLU A 185 4.51 -13.17 -13.77
N LEU A 186 5.44 -13.04 -14.68
CA LEU A 186 5.22 -13.18 -16.12
C LEU A 186 5.50 -14.64 -16.51
N THR A 187 4.54 -15.26 -17.17
CA THR A 187 4.65 -16.67 -17.58
C THR A 187 4.54 -16.79 -19.10
N GLY A 188 5.24 -17.77 -19.68
CA GLY A 188 5.32 -17.95 -21.12
C GLY A 188 6.37 -17.04 -21.76
N SER A 189 6.26 -16.83 -23.05
CA SER A 189 7.21 -16.00 -23.81
C SER A 189 6.64 -14.60 -24.01
N GLY A 190 7.47 -13.58 -23.77
CA GLY A 190 7.14 -12.19 -24.03
C GLY A 190 7.13 -11.82 -25.53
N PRO A 191 6.86 -10.56 -25.83
CA PRO A 191 6.51 -9.48 -24.93
C PRO A 191 5.12 -9.65 -24.30
N TRP A 192 4.88 -8.97 -23.16
CA TRP A 192 3.60 -9.04 -22.47
C TRP A 192 2.91 -7.66 -22.42
N ASP A 193 1.60 -7.68 -22.52
CA ASP A 193 0.78 -6.53 -22.19
C ASP A 193 0.25 -6.69 -20.76
N VAL A 194 0.31 -5.61 -20.01
CA VAL A 194 -0.21 -5.48 -18.64
C VAL A 194 -1.30 -4.42 -18.63
N ARG A 195 -2.44 -4.76 -18.06
CA ARG A 195 -3.59 -3.87 -17.99
C ARG A 195 -4.09 -3.76 -16.55
#